data_30de3b0c8ca57f5824c815006c00b7c3
#
_entry.id   30de3b0c8ca57f5824c815006c00b7c3
#
_cell.length_a   1.000
_cell.length_b   1.000
_cell.length_c   1.000
_cell.angle_alpha   90.00
_cell.angle_beta   90.00
_cell.angle_gamma   90.00
#
_symmetry.space_group_name_H-M   'P 1'
#
loop_
_entity.id
_entity.type
_entity.pdbx_description
1 polymer ?
#
loop_
_entity_poly.entity_id
_entity_poly.type
_entity_poly.pdbx_seq_one_letter_code
_entity_poly.pdbx_strand_id
1 'polypeptide(L)'
;AKEELKAAAEDAKKAIDANDNLTPEEKAAAKAAVDTEVAKANDAIDAATKADEVETATLAGEKAVAKEELKAAVEDAKKAIDANPNLSDAEKQAAKDAVDASAAAANKAIDGSTSSVEVQAAKDKGNAAIAENVLDAAKQGAKNKLMEEADKAKAAIDANPNLTPEEKAAAKAEIDKAVEEAIIAINGAGTHHALGEIKLPLSALIKPVVTVTPVLDPNNLTEEEIARIKALLEENNTFPEGTEIIVSKGASVSIKYPDGSIDLILPAEIVKQADTTAPAITDDAKGNIVVAPTKEAVEFVVTYVDNNGKAQLVVTKGADGKWTTTAKAVIVDPVTGQVIIPGSAIKPGTVVTAYSKDMAGNVSDLNSAEVEAVDANNPAAGVKVKSVTSTSSANKSTKKAKQLPNTGEKATSATSLGLAVLGMGLALFAAKRKKDEEEA
;
A
#
# COMPACT_ATOMS: atom_id res chain seq x y z
N ALA A 1 24.72 4.61 57.41
CA ALA A 1 24.19 3.24 57.39
C ALA A 1 22.68 3.22 57.04
N LYS A 2 21.80 3.47 58.03
CA LYS A 2 20.34 3.33 57.81
C LYS A 2 19.78 4.33 56.76
N GLU A 3 20.31 5.56 56.69
CA GLU A 3 19.90 6.55 55.69
C GLU A 3 20.38 6.12 54.28
N GLU A 4 21.56 5.55 54.14
CA GLU A 4 22.07 5.01 52.89
C GLU A 4 21.23 3.84 52.40
N LEU A 5 20.92 2.87 53.30
CA LEU A 5 20.04 1.75 52.98
C LEU A 5 18.63 2.19 52.61
N LYS A 6 18.08 3.22 53.28
CA LYS A 6 16.80 3.82 52.93
C LYS A 6 16.82 4.44 51.55
N ALA A 7 17.87 5.19 51.22
CA ALA A 7 18.02 5.76 49.89
C ALA A 7 18.07 4.68 48.81
N ALA A 8 18.87 3.62 49.01
CA ALA A 8 18.93 2.50 48.09
C ALA A 8 17.56 1.81 47.92
N ALA A 9 16.78 1.69 48.98
CA ALA A 9 15.44 1.13 48.93
C ALA A 9 14.44 2.02 48.22
N GLU A 10 14.51 3.32 48.36
CA GLU A 10 13.67 4.30 47.64
C GLU A 10 13.97 4.26 46.14
N ASP A 11 15.24 4.17 45.75
CA ASP A 11 15.66 4.02 44.36
C ASP A 11 15.20 2.71 43.76
N ALA A 12 15.34 1.60 44.47
CA ALA A 12 14.83 0.30 44.04
C ALA A 12 13.31 0.30 43.87
N LYS A 13 12.54 0.88 44.77
CA LYS A 13 11.09 0.99 44.67
C LYS A 13 10.67 1.86 43.47
N LYS A 14 11.39 2.93 43.20
CA LYS A 14 11.17 3.79 42.03
C LYS A 14 11.44 3.01 40.74
N ALA A 15 12.51 2.23 40.68
CA ALA A 15 12.80 1.36 39.55
C ALA A 15 11.70 0.30 39.34
N ILE A 16 11.21 -0.32 40.41
CA ILE A 16 10.08 -1.27 40.39
C ILE A 16 8.82 -0.60 39.83
N ASP A 17 8.51 0.63 40.23
CA ASP A 17 7.36 1.37 39.75
C ASP A 17 7.45 1.69 38.25
N ALA A 18 8.67 1.80 37.72
CA ALA A 18 8.94 2.04 36.31
C ALA A 18 8.81 0.79 35.41
N ASN A 19 8.63 -0.40 35.97
CA ASN A 19 8.45 -1.65 35.22
C ASN A 19 7.04 -1.72 34.61
N ASP A 20 6.87 -1.46 33.32
CA ASP A 20 5.58 -1.25 32.68
C ASP A 20 4.75 -2.55 32.50
N ASN A 21 5.39 -3.71 32.47
CA ASN A 21 4.72 -5.00 32.27
C ASN A 21 4.27 -5.66 33.59
N LEU A 22 4.68 -5.11 34.75
CA LEU A 22 4.22 -5.60 36.06
C LEU A 22 2.87 -4.98 36.42
N THR A 23 1.97 -5.84 36.97
CA THR A 23 0.70 -5.39 37.53
C THR A 23 0.92 -4.55 38.79
N PRO A 24 -0.06 -3.73 39.21
CA PRO A 24 0.03 -3.00 40.49
C PRO A 24 0.28 -3.91 41.69
N GLU A 25 -0.30 -5.11 41.71
CA GLU A 25 -0.15 -6.11 42.77
C GLU A 25 1.28 -6.68 42.82
N GLU A 26 1.87 -6.96 41.65
CA GLU A 26 3.25 -7.45 41.52
C GLU A 26 4.26 -6.36 41.93
N LYS A 27 4.05 -5.10 41.50
CA LYS A 27 4.84 -3.96 41.97
C LYS A 27 4.75 -3.79 43.47
N ALA A 28 3.54 -3.94 44.06
CA ALA A 28 3.36 -3.87 45.50
C ALA A 28 4.08 -4.99 46.21
N ALA A 29 4.02 -6.23 45.69
CA ALA A 29 4.72 -7.40 46.27
C ALA A 29 6.24 -7.22 46.18
N ALA A 30 6.79 -6.77 45.07
CA ALA A 30 8.22 -6.52 44.93
C ALA A 30 8.71 -5.40 45.86
N LYS A 31 7.95 -4.31 46.01
CA LYS A 31 8.28 -3.22 46.95
C LYS A 31 8.21 -3.72 48.42
N ALA A 32 7.26 -4.57 48.75
CA ALA A 32 7.18 -5.20 50.09
C ALA A 32 8.37 -6.13 50.38
N ALA A 33 8.89 -6.82 49.37
CA ALA A 33 10.11 -7.61 49.48
C ALA A 33 11.33 -6.69 49.78
N VAL A 34 11.46 -5.58 49.08
CA VAL A 34 12.49 -4.57 49.40
C VAL A 34 12.36 -4.09 50.84
N ASP A 35 11.16 -3.73 51.29
CA ASP A 35 10.94 -3.28 52.68
C ASP A 35 11.31 -4.38 53.70
N THR A 36 11.06 -5.64 53.39
CA THR A 36 11.43 -6.78 54.23
C THR A 36 12.95 -6.88 54.42
N GLU A 37 13.70 -6.73 53.31
CA GLU A 37 15.16 -6.80 53.37
C GLU A 37 15.76 -5.56 54.08
N VAL A 38 15.16 -4.39 53.91
CA VAL A 38 15.52 -3.19 54.67
C VAL A 38 15.31 -3.37 56.18
N ALA A 39 14.17 -3.98 56.59
CA ALA A 39 13.90 -4.25 58.00
C ALA A 39 14.95 -5.20 58.60
N LYS A 40 15.25 -6.31 57.91
CA LYS A 40 16.28 -7.28 58.36
C LYS A 40 17.66 -6.60 58.47
N ALA A 41 18.05 -5.75 57.54
CA ALA A 41 19.32 -5.04 57.57
C ALA A 41 19.35 -4.01 58.73
N ASN A 42 18.23 -3.30 58.96
CA ASN A 42 18.12 -2.38 60.10
C ASN A 42 18.25 -3.08 61.43
N ASP A 43 17.63 -4.26 61.60
CA ASP A 43 17.76 -5.06 62.80
C ASP A 43 19.21 -5.52 63.02
N ALA A 44 19.92 -5.90 61.95
CA ALA A 44 21.33 -6.26 62.01
C ALA A 44 22.22 -5.08 62.35
N ILE A 45 21.94 -3.87 61.82
CA ILE A 45 22.64 -2.62 62.13
C ILE A 45 22.41 -2.27 63.60
N ASP A 46 21.17 -2.42 64.11
CA ASP A 46 20.86 -2.10 65.52
C ASP A 46 21.52 -3.11 66.49
N ALA A 47 21.73 -4.35 66.08
CA ALA A 47 22.41 -5.37 66.86
C ALA A 47 23.95 -5.24 66.86
N ALA A 48 24.50 -4.48 65.91
CA ALA A 48 25.93 -4.29 65.72
C ALA A 48 26.55 -3.51 66.92
N THR A 49 27.65 -4.00 67.41
CA THR A 49 28.38 -3.39 68.54
C THR A 49 29.67 -2.66 68.14
N LYS A 50 30.08 -2.83 66.86
CA LYS A 50 31.29 -2.24 66.29
C LYS A 50 30.99 -1.62 64.90
N ALA A 51 31.83 -0.71 64.45
CA ALA A 51 31.71 0.00 63.21
C ALA A 51 31.77 -0.95 61.99
N ASP A 52 32.68 -1.92 62.02
CA ASP A 52 32.81 -2.93 60.95
C ASP A 52 31.61 -3.87 60.82
N GLU A 53 30.95 -4.14 61.92
CA GLU A 53 29.68 -4.90 61.94
C GLU A 53 28.54 -4.07 61.30
N VAL A 54 28.49 -2.76 61.56
CA VAL A 54 27.52 -1.82 60.95
C VAL A 54 27.74 -1.74 59.46
N GLU A 55 29.00 -1.56 59.01
CA GLU A 55 29.36 -1.51 57.57
C GLU A 55 28.99 -2.82 56.88
N THR A 56 29.31 -3.95 57.48
CA THR A 56 28.96 -5.30 56.96
C THR A 56 27.44 -5.49 56.81
N ALA A 57 26.68 -5.10 57.86
CA ALA A 57 25.21 -5.21 57.83
C ALA A 57 24.58 -4.26 56.78
N THR A 58 25.11 -3.06 56.62
CA THR A 58 24.66 -2.10 55.64
C THR A 58 24.89 -2.63 54.24
N LEU A 59 26.09 -3.07 53.88
CA LEU A 59 26.45 -3.63 52.61
C LEU A 59 25.62 -4.87 52.29
N ALA A 60 25.37 -5.74 53.30
CA ALA A 60 24.51 -6.90 53.10
C ALA A 60 23.06 -6.51 52.77
N GLY A 61 22.54 -5.48 53.41
CA GLY A 61 21.20 -4.93 53.14
C GLY A 61 21.10 -4.34 51.73
N GLU A 62 22.07 -3.55 51.33
CA GLU A 62 22.13 -2.97 49.99
C GLU A 62 22.19 -4.04 48.88
N LYS A 63 22.98 -5.09 49.08
CA LYS A 63 23.01 -6.28 48.19
C LYS A 63 21.64 -6.96 48.11
N ALA A 64 20.95 -7.14 49.24
CA ALA A 64 19.62 -7.76 49.24
C ALA A 64 18.59 -6.88 48.50
N VAL A 65 18.58 -5.58 48.77
CA VAL A 65 17.71 -4.61 48.07
C VAL A 65 17.97 -4.63 46.55
N ALA A 66 19.23 -4.60 46.11
CA ALA A 66 19.62 -4.63 44.70
C ALA A 66 19.15 -5.92 43.99
N LYS A 67 19.18 -7.07 44.72
CA LYS A 67 18.68 -8.31 44.15
C LYS A 67 17.16 -8.35 44.01
N GLU A 68 16.38 -7.77 44.92
CA GLU A 68 14.93 -7.69 44.80
C GLU A 68 14.52 -6.75 43.65
N GLU A 69 15.23 -5.63 43.44
CA GLU A 69 15.05 -4.79 42.26
C GLU A 69 15.32 -5.57 40.96
N LEU A 70 16.47 -6.26 40.88
CA LEU A 70 16.85 -7.06 39.73
C LEU A 70 15.83 -8.17 39.42
N LYS A 71 15.29 -8.81 40.45
CA LYS A 71 14.23 -9.83 40.31
C LYS A 71 12.96 -9.26 39.69
N ALA A 72 12.53 -8.07 40.13
CA ALA A 72 11.39 -7.39 39.53
C ALA A 72 11.65 -7.05 38.06
N ALA A 73 12.86 -6.60 37.69
CA ALA A 73 13.26 -6.34 36.32
C ALA A 73 13.24 -7.61 35.45
N VAL A 74 13.64 -8.75 35.99
CA VAL A 74 13.55 -10.07 35.32
C VAL A 74 12.09 -10.47 35.04
N GLU A 75 11.20 -10.30 36.02
CA GLU A 75 9.78 -10.60 35.80
C GLU A 75 9.14 -9.71 34.75
N ASP A 76 9.43 -8.40 34.76
CA ASP A 76 8.99 -7.46 33.76
C ASP A 76 9.49 -7.84 32.35
N ALA A 77 10.80 -8.13 32.23
CA ALA A 77 11.42 -8.55 30.99
C ALA A 77 10.80 -9.82 30.41
N LYS A 78 10.56 -10.84 31.24
CA LYS A 78 9.93 -12.09 30.78
C LYS A 78 8.51 -11.87 30.29
N LYS A 79 7.74 -11.00 30.93
CA LYS A 79 6.40 -10.65 30.47
C LYS A 79 6.42 -9.89 29.15
N ALA A 80 7.35 -8.96 28.98
CA ALA A 80 7.54 -8.27 27.72
C ALA A 80 7.86 -9.26 26.57
N ILE A 81 8.71 -10.25 26.82
CA ILE A 81 9.03 -11.30 25.85
C ILE A 81 7.80 -12.17 25.55
N ASP A 82 7.07 -12.61 26.57
CA ASP A 82 5.88 -13.45 26.42
C ASP A 82 4.75 -12.72 25.67
N ALA A 83 4.63 -11.41 25.84
CA ALA A 83 3.64 -10.57 25.17
C ALA A 83 3.95 -10.34 23.68
N ASN A 84 5.16 -10.67 23.19
CA ASN A 84 5.51 -10.47 21.79
C ASN A 84 4.86 -11.56 20.90
N PRO A 85 3.86 -11.22 20.04
CA PRO A 85 3.14 -12.21 19.23
C PRO A 85 3.96 -12.75 18.06
N ASN A 86 5.06 -12.08 17.71
CA ASN A 86 5.88 -12.39 16.52
C ASN A 86 7.05 -13.33 16.87
N LEU A 87 7.16 -13.78 18.12
CA LEU A 87 8.13 -14.77 18.54
C LEU A 87 7.47 -16.14 18.67
N SER A 88 8.13 -17.17 18.19
CA SER A 88 7.79 -18.56 18.47
C SER A 88 8.04 -18.90 19.96
N ASP A 89 7.43 -19.96 20.45
CA ASP A 89 7.64 -20.40 21.83
C ASP A 89 9.11 -20.72 22.12
N ALA A 90 9.83 -21.28 21.14
CA ALA A 90 11.27 -21.56 21.24
C ALA A 90 12.12 -20.28 21.39
N GLU A 91 11.79 -19.25 20.59
CA GLU A 91 12.47 -17.95 20.66
C GLU A 91 12.17 -17.22 21.97
N LYS A 92 10.90 -17.26 22.44
CA LYS A 92 10.52 -16.73 23.76
C LYS A 92 11.30 -17.41 24.86
N GLN A 93 11.42 -18.75 24.82
CA GLN A 93 12.16 -19.47 25.83
C GLN A 93 13.66 -19.12 25.82
N ALA A 94 14.28 -19.07 24.63
CA ALA A 94 15.69 -18.69 24.50
C ALA A 94 15.96 -17.26 25.01
N ALA A 95 15.06 -16.32 24.73
CA ALA A 95 15.17 -14.94 25.23
C ALA A 95 15.02 -14.88 26.76
N LYS A 96 14.07 -15.63 27.34
CA LYS A 96 13.92 -15.72 28.80
C LYS A 96 15.13 -16.37 29.48
N ASP A 97 15.72 -17.39 28.85
CA ASP A 97 16.95 -18.03 29.35
C ASP A 97 18.13 -17.05 29.33
N ALA A 98 18.22 -16.17 28.34
CA ALA A 98 19.23 -15.11 28.24
C ALA A 98 19.03 -14.07 29.37
N VAL A 99 17.78 -13.68 29.67
CA VAL A 99 17.43 -12.80 30.80
C VAL A 99 17.87 -13.44 32.11
N ASP A 100 17.58 -14.74 32.32
CA ASP A 100 17.97 -15.47 33.53
C ASP A 100 19.49 -15.56 33.68
N ALA A 101 20.21 -15.79 32.59
CA ALA A 101 21.66 -15.81 32.57
C ALA A 101 22.27 -14.44 32.95
N SER A 102 21.71 -13.35 32.41
CA SER A 102 22.13 -11.98 32.76
C SER A 102 21.86 -11.67 34.24
N ALA A 103 20.70 -12.06 34.76
CA ALA A 103 20.35 -11.89 36.18
C ALA A 103 21.28 -12.70 37.09
N ALA A 104 21.60 -13.93 36.73
CA ALA A 104 22.53 -14.76 37.48
C ALA A 104 23.94 -14.16 37.52
N ALA A 105 24.42 -13.61 36.40
CA ALA A 105 25.69 -12.90 36.34
C ALA A 105 25.69 -11.64 37.21
N ALA A 106 24.62 -10.85 37.17
CA ALA A 106 24.45 -9.66 37.98
C ALA A 106 24.40 -10.02 39.49
N ASN A 107 23.63 -11.02 39.88
CA ASN A 107 23.57 -11.50 41.28
C ASN A 107 24.94 -11.93 41.78
N LYS A 108 25.72 -12.65 40.97
CA LYS A 108 27.09 -13.04 41.30
C LYS A 108 28.00 -11.82 41.49
N ALA A 109 27.87 -10.80 40.65
CA ALA A 109 28.63 -9.57 40.77
C ALA A 109 28.24 -8.79 42.04
N ILE A 110 26.91 -8.69 42.36
CA ILE A 110 26.42 -8.07 43.60
C ILE A 110 26.98 -8.82 44.83
N ASP A 111 26.95 -10.15 44.81
CA ASP A 111 27.49 -10.95 45.94
C ASP A 111 28.99 -10.70 46.13
N GLY A 112 29.76 -10.56 45.05
CA GLY A 112 31.18 -10.30 45.09
C GLY A 112 31.57 -8.85 45.41
N SER A 113 30.62 -7.91 45.46
CA SER A 113 30.89 -6.49 45.73
C SER A 113 31.38 -6.31 47.15
N THR A 114 32.31 -5.39 47.33
CA THR A 114 32.93 -5.02 48.65
C THR A 114 32.55 -3.65 49.14
N SER A 115 31.81 -2.89 48.30
CA SER A 115 31.33 -1.54 48.63
C SER A 115 29.97 -1.26 48.00
N SER A 116 29.24 -0.27 48.53
CA SER A 116 27.95 0.23 48.01
C SER A 116 28.05 0.63 46.53
N VAL A 117 29.17 1.30 46.15
CA VAL A 117 29.42 1.71 44.77
C VAL A 117 29.50 0.51 43.79
N GLU A 118 30.18 -0.57 44.23
CA GLU A 118 30.28 -1.77 43.44
C GLU A 118 28.91 -2.52 43.36
N VAL A 119 28.09 -2.53 44.41
CA VAL A 119 26.73 -3.07 44.41
C VAL A 119 25.88 -2.34 43.41
N GLN A 120 25.90 -1.01 43.43
CA GLN A 120 25.16 -0.16 42.47
C GLN A 120 25.62 -0.43 41.02
N ALA A 121 26.90 -0.43 40.76
CA ALA A 121 27.47 -0.67 39.43
C ALA A 121 27.10 -2.09 38.91
N ALA A 122 27.14 -3.10 39.75
CA ALA A 122 26.76 -4.48 39.40
C ALA A 122 25.26 -4.58 39.08
N LYS A 123 24.40 -3.92 39.84
CA LYS A 123 22.96 -3.83 39.65
C LYS A 123 22.65 -3.12 38.32
N ASP A 124 23.21 -1.95 38.10
CA ASP A 124 22.96 -1.13 36.88
C ASP A 124 23.38 -1.88 35.61
N LYS A 125 24.55 -2.53 35.66
CA LYS A 125 25.01 -3.41 34.57
C LYS A 125 24.07 -4.59 34.33
N GLY A 126 23.54 -5.20 35.42
CA GLY A 126 22.55 -6.28 35.35
C GLY A 126 21.25 -5.82 34.66
N ASN A 127 20.70 -4.70 35.12
CA ASN A 127 19.49 -4.11 34.55
C ASN A 127 19.68 -3.76 33.06
N ALA A 128 20.83 -3.19 32.68
CA ALA A 128 21.16 -2.90 31.30
C ALA A 128 21.23 -4.18 30.43
N ALA A 129 21.85 -5.23 30.92
CA ALA A 129 21.92 -6.52 30.19
C ALA A 129 20.55 -7.20 30.05
N ILE A 130 19.69 -7.09 31.05
CA ILE A 130 18.29 -7.58 30.97
C ILE A 130 17.51 -6.78 29.91
N ALA A 131 17.62 -5.45 29.91
CA ALA A 131 16.95 -4.61 28.94
C ALA A 131 17.46 -4.86 27.49
N GLU A 132 18.75 -5.14 27.33
CA GLU A 132 19.33 -5.52 26.02
C GLU A 132 18.72 -6.85 25.51
N ASN A 133 18.56 -7.88 26.36
CA ASN A 133 17.91 -9.12 25.97
C ASN A 133 16.44 -8.92 25.54
N VAL A 134 15.70 -8.02 26.18
CA VAL A 134 14.33 -7.68 25.78
C VAL A 134 14.32 -6.98 24.42
N LEU A 135 15.26 -6.05 24.18
CA LEU A 135 15.41 -5.37 22.90
C LEU A 135 15.78 -6.37 21.78
N ASP A 136 16.67 -7.31 22.06
CA ASP A 136 17.05 -8.33 21.09
C ASP A 136 15.90 -9.28 20.75
N ALA A 137 15.09 -9.65 21.74
CA ALA A 137 13.84 -10.38 21.50
C ALA A 137 12.86 -9.58 20.64
N ALA A 138 12.71 -8.29 20.91
CA ALA A 138 11.88 -7.40 20.09
C ALA A 138 12.39 -7.27 18.66
N LYS A 139 13.71 -7.17 18.45
CA LYS A 139 14.34 -7.19 17.12
C LYS A 139 14.06 -8.50 16.38
N GLN A 140 14.14 -9.63 17.06
CA GLN A 140 13.83 -10.93 16.45
C GLN A 140 12.37 -11.00 16.03
N GLY A 141 11.43 -10.61 16.89
CA GLY A 141 10.01 -10.54 16.53
C GLY A 141 9.73 -9.61 15.36
N ALA A 142 10.41 -8.47 15.29
CA ALA A 142 10.30 -7.55 14.16
C ALA A 142 10.78 -8.19 12.84
N LYS A 143 11.89 -8.96 12.88
CA LYS A 143 12.37 -9.70 11.70
C LYS A 143 11.39 -10.78 11.26
N ASN A 144 10.83 -11.53 12.20
CA ASN A 144 9.86 -12.59 11.91
C ASN A 144 8.61 -12.01 11.23
N LYS A 145 8.06 -10.92 11.78
CA LYS A 145 6.93 -10.18 11.18
C LYS A 145 7.26 -9.70 9.78
N LEU A 146 8.44 -9.11 9.61
CA LEU A 146 8.94 -8.61 8.33
C LEU A 146 9.00 -9.71 7.27
N MET A 147 9.53 -10.88 7.63
CA MET A 147 9.63 -12.03 6.71
C MET A 147 8.25 -12.57 6.34
N GLU A 148 7.32 -12.64 7.30
CA GLU A 148 5.93 -13.05 7.03
C GLU A 148 5.23 -12.08 6.06
N GLU A 149 5.40 -10.77 6.25
CA GLU A 149 4.84 -9.74 5.35
C GLU A 149 5.47 -9.83 3.95
N ALA A 150 6.76 -10.05 3.85
CA ALA A 150 7.47 -10.24 2.59
C ALA A 150 7.00 -11.50 1.83
N ASP A 151 6.80 -12.61 2.54
CA ASP A 151 6.29 -13.84 1.93
C ASP A 151 4.86 -13.67 1.41
N LYS A 152 3.98 -12.97 2.14
CA LYS A 152 2.64 -12.61 1.68
C LYS A 152 2.70 -11.73 0.42
N ALA A 153 3.59 -10.74 0.39
CA ALA A 153 3.77 -9.88 -0.77
C ALA A 153 4.28 -10.67 -1.99
N LYS A 154 5.25 -11.55 -1.82
CA LYS A 154 5.74 -12.43 -2.90
C LYS A 154 4.66 -13.38 -3.41
N ALA A 155 3.84 -13.94 -2.53
CA ALA A 155 2.72 -14.80 -2.91
C ALA A 155 1.67 -14.03 -3.73
N ALA A 156 1.38 -12.76 -3.37
CA ALA A 156 0.48 -11.90 -4.13
C ALA A 156 1.04 -11.59 -5.53
N ILE A 157 2.35 -11.34 -5.66
CA ILE A 157 3.02 -11.17 -6.96
C ILE A 157 2.90 -12.45 -7.81
N ASP A 158 3.14 -13.62 -7.21
CA ASP A 158 3.03 -14.90 -7.93
C ASP A 158 1.61 -15.18 -8.41
N ALA A 159 0.60 -14.80 -7.62
CA ALA A 159 -0.81 -14.95 -7.96
C ALA A 159 -1.31 -13.96 -9.02
N ASN A 160 -0.58 -12.87 -9.30
CA ASN A 160 -1.00 -11.86 -10.27
C ASN A 160 -0.90 -12.42 -11.72
N PRO A 161 -2.03 -12.61 -12.44
CA PRO A 161 -2.03 -13.18 -13.79
C PRO A 161 -1.54 -12.21 -14.87
N ASN A 162 -1.43 -10.92 -14.55
CA ASN A 162 -1.08 -9.87 -15.52
C ASN A 162 0.41 -9.56 -15.56
N LEU A 163 1.20 -10.18 -14.67
CA LEU A 163 2.64 -10.06 -14.66
C LEU A 163 3.30 -11.24 -15.38
N THR A 164 4.27 -10.94 -16.23
CA THR A 164 5.13 -11.94 -16.85
C THR A 164 6.05 -12.59 -15.80
N PRO A 165 6.62 -13.77 -16.09
CA PRO A 165 7.59 -14.41 -15.19
C PRO A 165 8.79 -13.51 -14.85
N GLU A 166 9.27 -12.71 -15.80
CA GLU A 166 10.38 -11.79 -15.66
C GLU A 166 10.00 -10.62 -14.72
N GLU A 167 8.80 -10.03 -14.88
CA GLU A 167 8.30 -8.98 -14.00
C GLU A 167 8.06 -9.47 -12.58
N LYS A 168 7.52 -10.70 -12.42
CA LYS A 168 7.38 -11.33 -11.09
C LYS A 168 8.74 -11.54 -10.43
N ALA A 169 9.74 -12.00 -11.18
CA ALA A 169 11.08 -12.18 -10.65
C ALA A 169 11.72 -10.85 -10.22
N ALA A 170 11.58 -9.80 -11.02
CA ALA A 170 12.09 -8.47 -10.71
C ALA A 170 11.41 -7.88 -9.45
N ALA A 171 10.08 -7.94 -9.37
CA ALA A 171 9.33 -7.44 -8.21
C ALA A 171 9.69 -8.18 -6.91
N LYS A 172 9.86 -9.51 -6.97
CA LYS A 172 10.31 -10.31 -5.81
C LYS A 172 11.74 -9.96 -5.39
N ALA A 173 12.63 -9.67 -6.33
CA ALA A 173 13.99 -9.23 -6.01
C ALA A 173 14.04 -7.86 -5.33
N GLU A 174 13.13 -6.94 -5.70
CA GLU A 174 12.98 -5.66 -5.01
C GLU A 174 12.48 -5.84 -3.56
N ILE A 175 11.54 -6.77 -3.31
CA ILE A 175 11.11 -7.14 -1.96
C ILE A 175 12.29 -7.70 -1.15
N ASP A 176 13.07 -8.63 -1.73
CA ASP A 176 14.22 -9.21 -1.05
C ASP A 176 15.24 -8.14 -0.62
N LYS A 177 15.50 -7.18 -1.50
CA LYS A 177 16.39 -6.06 -1.20
C LYS A 177 15.83 -5.17 -0.08
N ALA A 178 14.54 -4.83 -0.11
CA ALA A 178 13.91 -4.02 0.92
C ALA A 178 13.93 -4.73 2.30
N VAL A 179 13.73 -6.06 2.30
CA VAL A 179 13.84 -6.89 3.51
C VAL A 179 15.28 -6.85 4.07
N GLU A 180 16.29 -6.98 3.22
CA GLU A 180 17.70 -6.93 3.64
C GLU A 180 18.03 -5.58 4.27
N GLU A 181 17.64 -4.47 3.64
CA GLU A 181 17.85 -3.11 4.17
C GLU A 181 17.13 -2.90 5.52
N ALA A 182 15.90 -3.41 5.66
CA ALA A 182 15.18 -3.30 6.92
C ALA A 182 15.78 -4.20 8.02
N ILE A 183 16.30 -5.37 7.72
CA ILE A 183 17.01 -6.21 8.68
C ILE A 183 18.25 -5.48 9.21
N ILE A 184 18.98 -4.77 8.35
CA ILE A 184 20.10 -3.93 8.76
C ILE A 184 19.64 -2.83 9.73
N ALA A 185 18.55 -2.14 9.40
CA ALA A 185 17.98 -1.10 10.26
C ALA A 185 17.50 -1.67 11.62
N ILE A 186 16.80 -2.82 11.62
CA ILE A 186 16.37 -3.53 12.83
C ILE A 186 17.57 -3.88 13.71
N ASN A 187 18.63 -4.41 13.13
CA ASN A 187 19.85 -4.77 13.88
C ASN A 187 20.51 -3.52 14.52
N GLY A 188 20.50 -2.39 13.80
CA GLY A 188 21.05 -1.13 14.26
C GLY A 188 20.18 -0.35 15.27
N ALA A 189 18.92 -0.77 15.49
CA ALA A 189 18.05 -0.10 16.44
C ALA A 189 18.58 -0.24 17.88
N GLY A 190 18.84 0.87 18.55
CA GLY A 190 19.31 0.91 19.93
C GLY A 190 18.20 0.98 20.96
N THR A 191 16.94 1.17 20.56
CA THR A 191 15.79 1.33 21.43
C THR A 191 14.54 0.72 20.83
N HIS A 192 13.54 0.37 21.66
CA HIS A 192 12.21 -0.06 21.20
C HIS A 192 11.51 1.00 20.34
N HIS A 193 11.70 2.29 20.65
CA HIS A 193 11.15 3.39 19.86
C HIS A 193 11.75 3.40 18.44
N ALA A 194 13.09 3.34 18.33
CA ALA A 194 13.76 3.28 17.03
C ALA A 194 13.33 2.04 16.22
N LEU A 195 13.09 0.91 16.88
CA LEU A 195 12.59 -0.31 16.25
C LEU A 195 11.15 -0.12 15.71
N GLY A 196 10.28 0.56 16.46
CA GLY A 196 8.90 0.85 16.07
C GLY A 196 8.77 1.80 14.87
N GLU A 197 9.79 2.61 14.60
CA GLU A 197 9.82 3.52 13.44
C GLU A 197 10.20 2.83 12.12
N ILE A 198 10.71 1.58 12.18
CA ILE A 198 11.12 0.84 10.99
C ILE A 198 9.87 0.24 10.34
N LYS A 199 9.51 0.78 9.18
CA LYS A 199 8.40 0.31 8.35
C LYS A 199 8.93 -0.10 6.98
N LEU A 200 8.33 -1.15 6.42
CA LEU A 200 8.60 -1.53 5.04
C LEU A 200 7.48 -1.04 4.15
N PRO A 201 7.79 -0.32 3.09
CA PRO A 201 6.81 0.10 2.08
C PRO A 201 6.52 -1.06 1.10
N LEU A 202 6.16 -2.25 1.62
CA LEU A 202 5.96 -3.45 0.80
C LEU A 202 4.77 -3.32 -0.14
N SER A 203 3.73 -2.59 0.26
CA SER A 203 2.50 -2.46 -0.52
C SER A 203 2.73 -1.78 -1.87
N ALA A 204 3.59 -0.74 -1.93
CA ALA A 204 3.93 -0.07 -3.18
C ALA A 204 4.89 -0.87 -4.08
N LEU A 205 5.52 -1.93 -3.59
CA LEU A 205 6.34 -2.83 -4.41
C LEU A 205 5.49 -3.80 -5.24
N ILE A 206 4.22 -3.99 -4.86
CA ILE A 206 3.24 -4.78 -5.61
C ILE A 206 2.50 -3.82 -6.54
N LYS A 207 3.03 -3.62 -7.75
CA LYS A 207 2.43 -2.68 -8.71
C LYS A 207 0.98 -3.05 -9.00
N PRO A 208 0.04 -2.09 -8.93
CA PRO A 208 -1.37 -2.34 -9.23
C PRO A 208 -1.57 -2.68 -10.70
N VAL A 209 -2.55 -3.53 -10.96
CA VAL A 209 -3.04 -3.80 -12.32
C VAL A 209 -3.84 -2.61 -12.79
N VAL A 210 -3.46 -2.05 -13.93
CA VAL A 210 -4.08 -0.85 -14.50
C VAL A 210 -4.80 -1.18 -15.80
N THR A 211 -6.06 -0.77 -15.91
CA THR A 211 -6.82 -0.85 -17.15
C THR A 211 -6.88 0.52 -17.81
N VAL A 212 -6.29 0.64 -19.02
CA VAL A 212 -6.34 1.88 -19.78
C VAL A 212 -7.76 2.21 -20.19
N THR A 213 -8.32 3.29 -19.64
CA THR A 213 -9.71 3.71 -19.83
C THR A 213 -9.81 4.79 -20.90
N PRO A 214 -10.66 4.63 -21.93
CA PRO A 214 -10.94 5.71 -22.88
C PRO A 214 -11.72 6.84 -22.17
N VAL A 215 -11.29 8.09 -22.37
CA VAL A 215 -11.90 9.30 -21.79
C VAL A 215 -12.00 10.42 -22.83
N LEU A 216 -12.97 11.32 -22.67
CA LEU A 216 -13.18 12.40 -23.63
C LEU A 216 -12.07 13.45 -23.60
N ASP A 217 -11.60 13.82 -22.43
CA ASP A 217 -10.47 14.73 -22.26
C ASP A 217 -9.53 14.21 -21.16
N PRO A 218 -8.39 13.61 -21.53
CA PRO A 218 -7.40 13.10 -20.57
C PRO A 218 -6.84 14.16 -19.60
N ASN A 219 -6.99 15.45 -19.91
CA ASN A 219 -6.50 16.53 -19.07
C ASN A 219 -7.58 17.08 -18.12
N ASN A 220 -8.85 16.70 -18.32
CA ASN A 220 -9.96 17.20 -17.52
C ASN A 220 -11.10 16.18 -17.43
N LEU A 221 -10.87 15.15 -16.63
CA LEU A 221 -11.83 14.08 -16.40
C LEU A 221 -13.13 14.58 -15.76
N THR A 222 -14.25 14.01 -16.17
CA THR A 222 -15.55 14.16 -15.50
C THR A 222 -15.59 13.36 -14.20
N GLU A 223 -16.54 13.65 -13.32
CA GLU A 223 -16.71 12.89 -12.06
C GLU A 223 -17.08 11.41 -12.34
N GLU A 224 -17.83 11.15 -13.42
CA GLU A 224 -18.18 9.79 -13.85
C GLU A 224 -16.95 9.00 -14.33
N GLU A 225 -16.06 9.65 -15.09
CA GLU A 225 -14.81 9.03 -15.56
C GLU A 225 -13.86 8.75 -14.37
N ILE A 226 -13.76 9.68 -13.42
CA ILE A 226 -12.99 9.50 -12.17
C ILE A 226 -13.53 8.30 -11.38
N ALA A 227 -14.85 8.23 -11.16
CA ALA A 227 -15.48 7.14 -10.43
C ALA A 227 -15.25 5.79 -11.13
N ARG A 228 -15.32 5.74 -12.47
CA ARG A 228 -15.09 4.54 -13.24
C ARG A 228 -13.63 4.05 -13.16
N ILE A 229 -12.66 4.96 -13.29
CA ILE A 229 -11.24 4.62 -13.16
C ILE A 229 -10.97 4.01 -11.77
N LYS A 230 -11.51 4.64 -10.72
CA LYS A 230 -11.41 4.14 -9.35
C LYS A 230 -12.03 2.74 -9.20
N ALA A 231 -13.24 2.53 -9.72
CA ALA A 231 -13.91 1.24 -9.68
C ALA A 231 -13.12 0.14 -10.40
N LEU A 232 -12.54 0.43 -11.57
CA LEU A 232 -11.70 -0.52 -12.31
C LEU A 232 -10.40 -0.88 -11.57
N LEU A 233 -9.82 0.07 -10.86
CA LEU A 233 -8.66 -0.21 -9.99
C LEU A 233 -9.06 -1.11 -8.82
N GLU A 234 -10.20 -0.85 -8.16
CA GLU A 234 -10.71 -1.67 -7.05
C GLU A 234 -11.15 -3.06 -7.52
N GLU A 235 -11.72 -3.20 -8.73
CA GLU A 235 -12.15 -4.47 -9.30
C GLU A 235 -10.98 -5.39 -9.69
N ASN A 236 -9.90 -4.81 -10.22
CA ASN A 236 -8.76 -5.57 -10.73
C ASN A 236 -7.66 -5.82 -9.69
N ASN A 237 -7.78 -5.25 -8.50
CA ASN A 237 -6.75 -5.35 -7.46
C ASN A 237 -7.37 -5.67 -6.10
N THR A 238 -6.61 -6.38 -5.27
CA THR A 238 -6.94 -6.57 -3.86
C THR A 238 -6.02 -5.68 -3.04
N PHE A 239 -6.53 -4.52 -2.65
CA PHE A 239 -5.79 -3.57 -1.82
C PHE A 239 -5.92 -3.91 -0.33
N PRO A 240 -4.88 -3.63 0.51
CA PRO A 240 -4.99 -3.70 1.95
C PRO A 240 -6.12 -2.81 2.49
N GLU A 241 -6.76 -3.22 3.59
CA GLU A 241 -7.79 -2.41 4.26
C GLU A 241 -7.21 -1.06 4.70
N GLY A 242 -7.91 0.03 4.41
CA GLY A 242 -7.45 1.40 4.68
C GLY A 242 -6.63 2.03 3.54
N THR A 243 -6.52 1.37 2.36
CA THR A 243 -5.91 1.99 1.18
C THR A 243 -6.79 3.12 0.65
N GLU A 244 -6.18 4.27 0.36
CA GLU A 244 -6.83 5.45 -0.21
C GLU A 244 -6.45 5.61 -1.68
N ILE A 245 -7.44 5.61 -2.60
CA ILE A 245 -7.25 5.82 -4.04
C ILE A 245 -7.79 7.20 -4.41
N ILE A 246 -6.91 8.06 -4.90
CA ILE A 246 -7.22 9.42 -5.33
C ILE A 246 -6.94 9.54 -6.82
N VAL A 247 -7.97 9.82 -7.62
CA VAL A 247 -7.87 10.10 -9.04
C VAL A 247 -8.06 11.60 -9.25
N SER A 248 -7.08 12.26 -9.84
CA SER A 248 -7.14 13.70 -10.13
C SER A 248 -7.91 13.98 -11.42
N LYS A 249 -8.38 15.23 -11.62
CA LYS A 249 -8.98 15.66 -12.88
C LYS A 249 -8.03 15.55 -14.07
N GLY A 250 -6.73 15.64 -13.87
CA GLY A 250 -5.70 15.42 -14.89
C GLY A 250 -5.28 13.95 -15.02
N ALA A 251 -6.12 13.00 -14.61
CA ALA A 251 -5.91 11.57 -14.71
C ALA A 251 -4.68 10.99 -13.97
N SER A 252 -3.99 11.76 -13.13
CA SER A 252 -2.99 11.20 -12.23
C SER A 252 -3.68 10.45 -11.10
N VAL A 253 -3.19 9.26 -10.77
CA VAL A 253 -3.71 8.46 -9.65
C VAL A 253 -2.64 8.34 -8.57
N SER A 254 -3.05 8.56 -7.32
CA SER A 254 -2.25 8.30 -6.14
C SER A 254 -2.94 7.22 -5.31
N ILE A 255 -2.25 6.12 -5.05
CA ILE A 255 -2.70 5.03 -4.18
C ILE A 255 -1.85 5.08 -2.93
N LYS A 256 -2.46 5.43 -1.81
CA LYS A 256 -1.79 5.54 -0.52
C LYS A 256 -2.15 4.35 0.36
N TYR A 257 -1.16 3.60 0.77
CA TYR A 257 -1.31 2.38 1.54
C TYR A 257 -1.23 2.62 3.05
N PRO A 258 -1.80 1.70 3.89
CA PRO A 258 -1.74 1.82 5.35
C PRO A 258 -0.32 1.77 5.93
N ASP A 259 0.64 1.15 5.24
CA ASP A 259 2.06 1.12 5.60
C ASP A 259 2.77 2.47 5.34
N GLY A 260 2.06 3.45 4.76
CA GLY A 260 2.57 4.77 4.43
C GLY A 260 3.23 4.87 3.06
N SER A 261 3.35 3.75 2.32
CA SER A 261 3.86 3.77 0.94
C SER A 261 2.82 4.34 -0.03
N ILE A 262 3.27 4.80 -1.19
CA ILE A 262 2.42 5.45 -2.21
C ILE A 262 2.82 4.95 -3.59
N ASP A 263 1.84 4.50 -4.38
CA ASP A 263 1.98 4.35 -5.82
C ASP A 263 1.44 5.58 -6.55
N LEU A 264 2.16 5.97 -7.59
CA LEU A 264 1.72 7.01 -8.53
C LEU A 264 1.57 6.37 -9.91
N ILE A 265 0.38 6.52 -10.50
CA ILE A 265 0.09 6.08 -11.86
C ILE A 265 -0.05 7.34 -12.72
N LEU A 266 0.73 7.41 -13.78
CA LEU A 266 0.72 8.55 -14.68
C LEU A 266 -0.50 8.52 -15.61
N PRO A 267 -1.00 9.67 -16.10
CA PRO A 267 -2.15 9.73 -17.01
C PRO A 267 -2.02 8.80 -18.23
N ALA A 268 -0.85 8.73 -18.84
CA ALA A 268 -0.61 7.90 -20.02
C ALA A 268 -0.70 6.39 -19.76
N GLU A 269 -0.61 5.97 -18.48
CA GLU A 269 -0.69 4.57 -18.08
C GLU A 269 -2.13 4.13 -17.81
N ILE A 270 -3.05 5.07 -17.50
CA ILE A 270 -4.41 4.75 -17.06
C ILE A 270 -5.52 5.26 -17.95
N VAL A 271 -5.27 6.30 -18.77
CA VAL A 271 -6.26 6.84 -19.71
C VAL A 271 -5.71 6.96 -21.11
N LYS A 272 -6.61 6.89 -22.08
CA LYS A 272 -6.36 7.25 -23.49
C LYS A 272 -7.50 8.11 -24.00
N GLN A 273 -7.22 8.93 -25.02
CA GLN A 273 -8.26 9.69 -25.72
C GLN A 273 -9.29 8.72 -26.31
N ALA A 274 -10.57 8.94 -26.03
CA ALA A 274 -11.65 8.20 -26.64
C ALA A 274 -11.71 8.47 -28.15
N ASP A 275 -12.04 7.45 -28.92
CA ASP A 275 -12.31 7.61 -30.34
C ASP A 275 -13.73 8.17 -30.53
N THR A 276 -13.81 9.44 -30.82
CA THR A 276 -15.07 10.15 -31.11
C THR A 276 -15.42 10.18 -32.59
N THR A 277 -14.63 9.53 -33.46
CA THR A 277 -14.95 9.45 -34.90
C THR A 277 -16.33 8.81 -35.10
N ALA A 278 -17.11 9.35 -36.00
CA ALA A 278 -18.43 8.81 -36.29
C ALA A 278 -18.34 7.47 -37.02
N PRO A 279 -19.30 6.54 -36.81
CA PRO A 279 -19.40 5.30 -37.58
C PRO A 279 -19.52 5.59 -39.10
N ALA A 280 -18.95 4.72 -39.93
CA ALA A 280 -19.08 4.85 -41.36
C ALA A 280 -20.46 4.38 -41.83
N ILE A 281 -21.11 5.17 -42.71
CA ILE A 281 -22.35 4.77 -43.39
C ILE A 281 -22.04 4.84 -44.90
N THR A 282 -22.16 3.70 -45.58
CA THR A 282 -21.88 3.53 -47.00
C THR A 282 -22.95 2.66 -47.67
N ASP A 283 -22.95 2.57 -48.94
CA ASP A 283 -23.71 1.56 -49.71
C ASP A 283 -22.77 0.52 -50.30
N ASP A 284 -23.28 -0.67 -50.50
CA ASP A 284 -22.57 -1.73 -51.23
C ASP A 284 -23.02 -1.84 -52.71
N ALA A 285 -22.26 -2.58 -53.53
CA ALA A 285 -22.58 -2.78 -54.95
C ALA A 285 -23.91 -3.53 -55.19
N LYS A 286 -24.55 -4.08 -54.14
CA LYS A 286 -25.82 -4.75 -54.17
C LYS A 286 -26.98 -3.87 -53.76
N GLY A 287 -26.72 -2.63 -53.45
CA GLY A 287 -27.70 -1.62 -53.02
C GLY A 287 -28.22 -1.81 -51.60
N ASN A 288 -27.39 -2.36 -50.72
CA ASN A 288 -27.65 -2.38 -49.30
C ASN A 288 -26.92 -1.23 -48.60
N ILE A 289 -27.42 -0.78 -47.44
CA ILE A 289 -26.73 0.17 -46.61
C ILE A 289 -25.81 -0.59 -45.63
N VAL A 290 -24.55 -0.16 -45.56
CA VAL A 290 -23.53 -0.77 -44.71
C VAL A 290 -23.12 0.25 -43.63
N VAL A 291 -23.29 -0.11 -42.37
CA VAL A 291 -22.87 0.71 -41.22
C VAL A 291 -21.79 -0.02 -40.48
N ALA A 292 -20.63 0.62 -40.31
CA ALA A 292 -19.51 0.05 -39.58
C ALA A 292 -19.24 0.85 -38.28
N PRO A 293 -19.10 0.18 -37.12
CA PRO A 293 -18.77 0.84 -35.87
C PRO A 293 -17.36 1.41 -35.89
N THR A 294 -17.04 2.29 -34.94
CA THR A 294 -15.68 2.75 -34.72
C THR A 294 -14.82 1.66 -34.08
N LYS A 295 -13.50 1.81 -34.15
CA LYS A 295 -12.54 0.77 -33.73
C LYS A 295 -12.68 0.37 -32.25
N GLU A 296 -12.93 1.36 -31.37
CA GLU A 296 -13.01 1.16 -29.92
C GLU A 296 -14.44 0.85 -29.43
N ALA A 297 -15.41 0.79 -30.34
CA ALA A 297 -16.80 0.58 -29.98
C ALA A 297 -17.05 -0.80 -29.36
N VAL A 298 -17.91 -0.81 -28.33
CA VAL A 298 -18.50 -2.03 -27.74
C VAL A 298 -20.02 -2.06 -27.95
N GLU A 299 -20.62 -0.91 -28.26
CA GLU A 299 -22.02 -0.77 -28.64
C GLU A 299 -22.10 0.26 -29.77
N PHE A 300 -23.01 0.06 -30.71
CA PHE A 300 -23.38 1.16 -31.59
C PHE A 300 -24.88 1.10 -31.93
N VAL A 301 -25.42 2.27 -32.18
CA VAL A 301 -26.85 2.46 -32.44
C VAL A 301 -27.03 2.97 -33.85
N VAL A 302 -27.88 2.30 -34.61
CA VAL A 302 -28.26 2.73 -35.95
C VAL A 302 -29.77 3.02 -35.96
N THR A 303 -30.14 4.17 -36.52
CA THR A 303 -31.54 4.57 -36.69
C THR A 303 -31.82 4.79 -38.17
N TYR A 304 -32.87 4.21 -38.66
CA TYR A 304 -33.33 4.36 -40.06
C TYR A 304 -34.86 4.32 -40.15
N VAL A 305 -35.42 4.58 -41.32
CA VAL A 305 -36.85 4.46 -41.57
C VAL A 305 -37.09 3.26 -42.44
N ASP A 306 -37.78 2.26 -41.93
CA ASP A 306 -38.23 1.09 -42.70
C ASP A 306 -39.62 1.34 -43.32
N ASN A 307 -40.18 0.32 -43.93
CA ASN A 307 -41.51 0.41 -44.57
C ASN A 307 -42.66 0.55 -43.54
N ASN A 308 -42.41 0.29 -42.26
CA ASN A 308 -43.37 0.35 -41.16
C ASN A 308 -43.20 1.65 -40.31
N GLY A 309 -42.15 2.40 -40.52
CA GLY A 309 -41.83 3.62 -39.78
C GLY A 309 -40.40 3.65 -39.30
N LYS A 310 -40.11 4.46 -38.27
CA LYS A 310 -38.77 4.62 -37.71
C LYS A 310 -38.34 3.34 -36.97
N ALA A 311 -37.22 2.76 -37.40
CA ALA A 311 -36.57 1.63 -36.76
C ALA A 311 -35.25 2.06 -36.10
N GLN A 312 -34.98 1.51 -34.96
CA GLN A 312 -33.69 1.66 -34.27
C GLN A 312 -33.18 0.26 -33.91
N LEU A 313 -31.92 0.04 -34.16
CA LEU A 313 -31.23 -1.16 -33.72
C LEU A 313 -30.03 -0.82 -32.86
N VAL A 314 -29.78 -1.67 -31.88
CA VAL A 314 -28.60 -1.63 -31.03
C VAL A 314 -27.78 -2.87 -31.33
N VAL A 315 -26.50 -2.70 -31.55
CA VAL A 315 -25.55 -3.77 -31.80
C VAL A 315 -24.50 -3.72 -30.68
N THR A 316 -24.33 -4.85 -30.00
CA THR A 316 -23.44 -4.95 -28.84
C THR A 316 -22.36 -6.00 -29.06
N LYS A 317 -21.18 -5.74 -28.53
CA LYS A 317 -20.07 -6.69 -28.51
C LYS A 317 -20.11 -7.45 -27.18
N GLY A 318 -20.28 -8.76 -27.25
CA GLY A 318 -20.27 -9.62 -26.07
C GLY A 318 -18.89 -9.82 -25.47
N ALA A 319 -18.84 -10.40 -24.28
CA ALA A 319 -17.58 -10.75 -23.60
C ALA A 319 -16.70 -11.72 -24.40
N ASP A 320 -17.32 -12.50 -25.31
CA ASP A 320 -16.62 -13.38 -26.25
C ASP A 320 -16.03 -12.63 -27.49
N GLY A 321 -16.13 -11.29 -27.49
CA GLY A 321 -15.67 -10.43 -28.55
C GLY A 321 -16.57 -10.38 -29.79
N LYS A 322 -17.70 -11.09 -29.80
CA LYS A 322 -18.60 -11.16 -30.95
C LYS A 322 -19.69 -10.09 -30.90
N TRP A 323 -20.01 -9.54 -32.07
CA TRP A 323 -21.08 -8.56 -32.23
C TRP A 323 -22.43 -9.27 -32.47
N THR A 324 -23.45 -8.79 -31.79
CA THR A 324 -24.81 -9.32 -31.86
C THR A 324 -25.87 -8.23 -31.88
N THR A 325 -27.06 -8.51 -32.40
CA THR A 325 -28.23 -7.64 -32.30
C THR A 325 -29.50 -8.49 -32.18
N THR A 326 -30.54 -7.93 -31.60
CA THR A 326 -31.87 -8.50 -31.52
C THR A 326 -32.72 -8.20 -32.77
N ALA A 327 -32.27 -7.30 -33.64
CA ALA A 327 -32.99 -6.91 -34.84
C ALA A 327 -32.94 -8.02 -35.89
N LYS A 328 -34.10 -8.42 -36.44
CA LYS A 328 -34.25 -9.56 -37.37
C LYS A 328 -34.12 -9.17 -38.85
N ALA A 329 -34.25 -7.86 -39.16
CA ALA A 329 -34.28 -7.37 -40.56
C ALA A 329 -32.90 -6.96 -41.09
N VAL A 330 -31.85 -7.16 -40.33
CA VAL A 330 -30.48 -6.75 -40.66
C VAL A 330 -29.51 -7.92 -40.48
N ILE A 331 -28.37 -7.86 -41.17
CA ILE A 331 -27.29 -8.83 -41.03
C ILE A 331 -26.16 -8.15 -40.27
N VAL A 332 -25.64 -8.78 -39.21
CA VAL A 332 -24.48 -8.31 -38.44
C VAL A 332 -23.33 -9.28 -38.63
N ASP A 333 -22.19 -8.76 -39.03
CA ASP A 333 -20.94 -9.53 -39.04
C ASP A 333 -20.46 -9.68 -37.58
N PRO A 334 -20.37 -10.91 -37.06
CA PRO A 334 -20.02 -11.14 -35.66
C PRO A 334 -18.57 -10.76 -35.30
N VAL A 335 -17.70 -10.62 -36.29
CA VAL A 335 -16.28 -10.27 -36.07
C VAL A 335 -16.05 -8.77 -36.11
N THR A 336 -16.57 -8.11 -37.15
CA THR A 336 -16.34 -6.68 -37.39
C THR A 336 -17.40 -5.77 -36.78
N GLY A 337 -18.57 -6.30 -36.47
CA GLY A 337 -19.75 -5.52 -36.03
C GLY A 337 -20.45 -4.79 -37.17
N GLN A 338 -19.99 -4.95 -38.41
CA GLN A 338 -20.61 -4.32 -39.57
C GLN A 338 -22.06 -4.76 -39.71
N VAL A 339 -22.96 -3.79 -39.87
CA VAL A 339 -24.40 -4.02 -40.11
C VAL A 339 -24.71 -3.79 -41.55
N ILE A 340 -25.42 -4.75 -42.16
CA ILE A 340 -25.95 -4.66 -43.50
C ILE A 340 -27.48 -4.55 -43.42
N ILE A 341 -28.03 -3.40 -43.86
CA ILE A 341 -29.45 -3.16 -43.96
C ILE A 341 -29.84 -3.37 -45.43
N PRO A 342 -30.67 -4.40 -45.74
CA PRO A 342 -31.09 -4.61 -47.10
C PRO A 342 -31.80 -3.39 -47.68
N GLY A 343 -31.46 -3.01 -48.91
CA GLY A 343 -32.05 -1.82 -49.55
C GLY A 343 -33.59 -1.90 -49.70
N SER A 344 -34.13 -3.12 -49.76
CA SER A 344 -35.58 -3.35 -49.76
C SER A 344 -36.25 -3.10 -48.40
N ALA A 345 -35.48 -3.10 -47.35
CA ALA A 345 -35.96 -2.86 -45.95
C ALA A 345 -35.92 -1.39 -45.51
N ILE A 346 -35.37 -0.50 -46.34
CA ILE A 346 -35.21 0.91 -46.01
C ILE A 346 -36.01 1.80 -46.98
N LYS A 347 -36.60 2.88 -46.47
CA LYS A 347 -37.42 3.79 -47.23
C LYS A 347 -36.52 4.86 -47.91
N PRO A 348 -36.50 4.94 -49.27
CA PRO A 348 -35.77 6.01 -49.94
C PRO A 348 -36.27 7.39 -49.61
N GLY A 349 -35.40 8.40 -49.70
CA GLY A 349 -35.67 9.79 -49.27
C GLY A 349 -35.68 10.01 -47.78
N THR A 350 -35.16 9.03 -46.98
CA THR A 350 -35.03 9.15 -45.53
C THR A 350 -33.56 9.15 -45.10
N VAL A 351 -33.29 9.38 -43.84
CA VAL A 351 -31.93 9.50 -43.30
C VAL A 351 -31.61 8.28 -42.43
N VAL A 352 -30.44 7.71 -42.63
CA VAL A 352 -29.81 6.75 -41.69
C VAL A 352 -28.86 7.53 -40.79
N THR A 353 -28.92 7.28 -39.51
CA THR A 353 -28.01 7.86 -38.53
C THR A 353 -27.31 6.76 -37.70
N ALA A 354 -26.06 6.97 -37.32
CA ALA A 354 -25.34 6.04 -36.45
C ALA A 354 -24.39 6.77 -35.52
N TYR A 355 -24.26 6.24 -34.30
CA TYR A 355 -23.22 6.61 -33.35
C TYR A 355 -22.73 5.36 -32.61
N SER A 356 -21.48 5.38 -32.15
CA SER A 356 -20.86 4.31 -31.37
C SER A 356 -20.71 4.70 -29.92
N LYS A 357 -20.63 3.69 -29.03
CA LYS A 357 -20.18 3.87 -27.64
C LYS A 357 -19.01 2.95 -27.37
N ASP A 358 -18.02 3.48 -26.66
CA ASP A 358 -16.88 2.70 -26.16
C ASP A 358 -17.21 2.00 -24.82
N MET A 359 -16.25 1.24 -24.28
CA MET A 359 -16.42 0.51 -23.01
C MET A 359 -16.56 1.46 -21.78
N ALA A 360 -16.14 2.71 -21.90
CA ALA A 360 -16.29 3.73 -20.87
C ALA A 360 -17.63 4.45 -20.94
N GLY A 361 -18.43 4.19 -22.00
CA GLY A 361 -19.72 4.84 -22.26
C GLY A 361 -19.61 6.13 -23.05
N ASN A 362 -18.40 6.53 -23.49
CA ASN A 362 -18.22 7.70 -24.36
C ASN A 362 -18.90 7.47 -25.70
N VAL A 363 -19.57 8.50 -26.21
CA VAL A 363 -20.35 8.47 -27.45
C VAL A 363 -19.57 9.16 -28.55
N SER A 364 -19.46 8.52 -29.72
CA SER A 364 -18.88 9.12 -30.91
C SER A 364 -19.76 10.22 -31.48
N ASP A 365 -19.22 11.00 -32.38
CA ASP A 365 -20.00 11.91 -33.23
C ASP A 365 -21.08 11.11 -33.98
N LEU A 366 -22.20 11.79 -34.27
CA LEU A 366 -23.30 11.23 -35.05
C LEU A 366 -22.96 11.33 -36.53
N ASN A 367 -22.95 10.22 -37.26
CA ASN A 367 -22.95 10.22 -38.70
C ASN A 367 -24.37 10.15 -39.25
N SER A 368 -24.62 10.80 -40.40
CA SER A 368 -25.91 10.81 -41.07
C SER A 368 -25.71 10.69 -42.59
N ALA A 369 -26.53 9.88 -43.22
CA ALA A 369 -26.55 9.72 -44.65
C ALA A 369 -27.98 9.67 -45.18
N GLU A 370 -28.27 10.40 -46.25
CA GLU A 370 -29.57 10.34 -46.93
C GLU A 370 -29.60 9.13 -47.84
N VAL A 371 -30.69 8.38 -47.80
CA VAL A 371 -30.95 7.24 -48.68
C VAL A 371 -31.57 7.76 -49.98
N GLU A 372 -30.81 7.73 -51.06
CA GLU A 372 -31.29 8.17 -52.38
C GLU A 372 -32.35 7.24 -52.94
N ALA A 373 -33.24 7.75 -53.75
CA ALA A 373 -34.21 6.93 -54.47
C ALA A 373 -33.47 5.98 -55.45
N VAL A 374 -34.02 4.79 -55.62
CA VAL A 374 -33.49 3.86 -56.64
C VAL A 374 -33.68 4.52 -58.00
N ASP A 375 -32.62 4.52 -58.83
CA ASP A 375 -32.68 5.04 -60.19
C ASP A 375 -33.72 4.20 -60.99
N ALA A 376 -34.78 4.87 -61.45
CA ALA A 376 -35.82 4.25 -62.22
C ALA A 376 -35.32 3.64 -63.56
N ASN A 377 -34.17 4.09 -64.06
CA ASN A 377 -33.52 3.60 -65.28
C ASN A 377 -32.55 2.43 -65.00
N ASN A 378 -32.20 2.20 -63.73
CA ASN A 378 -31.33 1.11 -63.30
C ASN A 378 -31.78 0.53 -61.94
N PRO A 379 -32.94 -0.10 -61.87
CA PRO A 379 -33.49 -0.63 -60.63
C PRO A 379 -32.62 -1.74 -59.98
N ALA A 380 -31.72 -2.36 -60.72
CA ALA A 380 -30.77 -3.36 -60.22
C ALA A 380 -29.61 -2.73 -59.40
N ALA A 381 -29.42 -1.42 -59.46
CA ALA A 381 -28.35 -0.73 -58.71
C ALA A 381 -28.69 -0.63 -57.21
N GLY A 382 -29.94 -0.84 -56.78
CA GLY A 382 -30.37 -0.72 -55.39
C GLY A 382 -30.32 0.72 -54.85
N VAL A 383 -30.42 0.88 -53.54
CA VAL A 383 -30.33 2.19 -52.90
C VAL A 383 -28.87 2.67 -52.76
N LYS A 384 -28.65 3.97 -52.82
CA LYS A 384 -27.38 4.61 -52.55
C LYS A 384 -27.49 5.55 -51.37
N VAL A 385 -26.37 5.88 -50.73
CA VAL A 385 -26.34 6.88 -49.67
C VAL A 385 -25.51 8.07 -50.08
N LYS A 386 -26.01 9.26 -49.72
CA LYS A 386 -25.30 10.51 -49.81
C LYS A 386 -25.01 11.03 -48.40
N SER A 387 -23.75 11.26 -48.09
CA SER A 387 -23.35 11.83 -46.81
C SER A 387 -24.04 13.19 -46.59
N VAL A 388 -24.76 13.32 -45.50
CA VAL A 388 -25.30 14.61 -45.03
C VAL A 388 -24.26 15.16 -44.07
N THR A 389 -23.61 16.29 -44.45
CA THR A 389 -22.62 16.94 -43.59
C THR A 389 -23.28 17.31 -42.26
N SER A 390 -22.97 16.59 -41.20
CA SER A 390 -23.42 16.92 -39.86
C SER A 390 -22.77 18.25 -39.46
N THR A 391 -23.59 19.28 -39.19
CA THR A 391 -23.12 20.44 -38.46
C THR A 391 -22.89 19.96 -37.02
N SER A 392 -21.64 19.69 -36.68
CA SER A 392 -21.27 19.41 -35.31
C SER A 392 -21.61 20.64 -34.47
N SER A 393 -22.50 20.46 -33.49
CA SER A 393 -22.70 21.44 -32.44
C SER A 393 -21.49 21.37 -31.50
N ALA A 394 -20.33 21.78 -32.03
CA ALA A 394 -19.16 22.01 -31.21
C ALA A 394 -19.37 23.32 -30.46
N ASN A 395 -19.59 23.24 -29.19
CA ASN A 395 -19.51 24.36 -28.26
C ASN A 395 -18.03 24.81 -28.21
N LYS A 396 -17.62 25.63 -29.20
CA LYS A 396 -16.28 26.22 -29.28
C LYS A 396 -16.17 27.34 -28.25
N SER A 397 -15.69 26.98 -27.07
CA SER A 397 -15.03 27.97 -26.22
C SER A 397 -13.66 28.30 -26.79
N THR A 398 -13.59 29.35 -27.61
CA THR A 398 -12.34 29.89 -28.14
C THR A 398 -11.60 30.66 -27.05
N LYS A 399 -10.58 30.02 -26.43
CA LYS A 399 -9.44 30.78 -25.86
C LYS A 399 -8.16 30.38 -26.60
N LYS A 400 -7.65 31.35 -27.39
CA LYS A 400 -6.32 31.29 -28.03
C LYS A 400 -5.26 31.06 -26.98
N ALA A 401 -4.67 29.87 -26.93
CA ALA A 401 -3.42 29.63 -26.21
C ALA A 401 -2.24 30.07 -27.05
N LYS A 402 -1.38 30.92 -26.51
CA LYS A 402 -0.09 31.31 -27.09
C LYS A 402 0.84 30.10 -27.09
N GLN A 403 1.36 29.80 -28.27
CA GLN A 403 2.37 28.77 -28.48
C GLN A 403 3.70 29.20 -27.82
N LEU A 404 4.24 28.38 -26.96
CA LEU A 404 5.60 28.49 -26.42
C LEU A 404 6.54 27.57 -27.21
N PRO A 405 7.84 27.93 -27.32
CA PRO A 405 8.76 27.24 -28.22
C PRO A 405 9.16 25.85 -27.68
N ASN A 406 9.28 24.93 -28.62
CA ASN A 406 9.72 23.57 -28.48
C ASN A 406 11.21 23.51 -28.10
N THR A 407 11.56 23.05 -26.88
CA THR A 407 12.90 22.58 -26.56
C THR A 407 12.82 21.08 -26.32
N GLY A 408 13.37 20.35 -27.29
CA GLY A 408 13.42 18.90 -27.24
C GLY A 408 14.36 18.41 -26.14
N GLU A 409 13.89 17.46 -25.34
CA GLU A 409 14.75 16.51 -24.65
C GLU A 409 14.16 15.10 -24.75
N LYS A 410 15.09 14.16 -24.97
CA LYS A 410 14.81 12.76 -25.23
C LYS A 410 14.29 12.06 -23.97
N ALA A 411 13.27 11.25 -24.13
CA ALA A 411 12.78 10.33 -23.12
C ALA A 411 13.88 9.39 -22.62
N THR A 412 14.20 9.47 -21.34
CA THR A 412 14.94 8.44 -20.62
C THR A 412 13.96 7.63 -19.77
N SER A 413 14.10 6.33 -19.85
CA SER A 413 13.24 5.28 -19.32
C SER A 413 12.86 5.44 -17.84
N ALA A 414 11.61 5.11 -17.54
CA ALA A 414 10.90 5.24 -16.26
C ALA A 414 11.39 4.36 -15.09
N THR A 415 12.60 3.83 -15.16
CA THR A 415 13.15 2.94 -14.12
C THR A 415 13.82 3.66 -12.94
N SER A 416 13.91 4.99 -12.96
CA SER A 416 14.67 5.76 -11.94
C SER A 416 13.82 6.43 -10.85
N LEU A 417 12.49 6.47 -10.96
CA LEU A 417 11.64 7.18 -9.97
C LEU A 417 11.31 6.36 -8.72
N GLY A 418 11.32 5.02 -8.80
CA GLY A 418 11.11 4.16 -7.62
C GLY A 418 12.25 4.21 -6.60
N LEU A 419 13.48 4.45 -7.07
CA LEU A 419 14.67 4.52 -6.21
C LEU A 419 14.79 5.83 -5.43
N ALA A 420 14.22 6.94 -5.93
CA ALA A 420 14.36 8.25 -5.32
C ALA A 420 13.55 8.40 -4.01
N VAL A 421 12.42 7.68 -3.87
CA VAL A 421 11.58 7.74 -2.66
C VAL A 421 12.19 6.92 -1.52
N LEU A 422 12.84 5.77 -1.84
CA LEU A 422 13.59 4.98 -0.84
C LEU A 422 14.85 5.70 -0.36
N GLY A 423 15.53 6.44 -1.25
CA GLY A 423 16.72 7.21 -0.91
C GLY A 423 16.47 8.42 -0.01
N MET A 424 15.30 9.08 -0.12
CA MET A 424 14.97 10.23 0.72
C MET A 424 14.63 9.84 2.17
N GLY A 425 14.04 8.66 2.41
CA GLY A 425 13.79 8.16 3.76
C GLY A 425 15.09 7.87 4.52
N LEU A 426 16.07 7.26 3.87
CA LEU A 426 17.37 6.94 4.46
C LEU A 426 18.27 8.19 4.64
N ALA A 427 18.19 9.16 3.72
CA ALA A 427 18.98 10.39 3.83
C ALA A 427 18.52 11.29 4.98
N LEU A 428 17.21 11.32 5.31
CA LEU A 428 16.69 12.03 6.47
C LEU A 428 17.14 11.38 7.80
N PHE A 429 17.28 10.05 7.84
CA PHE A 429 17.78 9.31 9.01
C PHE A 429 19.28 9.57 9.25
N ALA A 430 20.09 9.61 8.20
CA ALA A 430 21.52 9.90 8.31
C ALA A 430 21.80 11.37 8.73
N ALA A 431 20.97 12.31 8.23
CA ALA A 431 21.09 13.73 8.59
C ALA A 431 20.70 14.02 10.06
N LYS A 432 19.69 13.30 10.59
CA LYS A 432 19.28 13.46 11.99
C LYS A 432 20.33 12.90 12.95
N ARG A 433 20.95 11.76 12.60
CA ARG A 433 22.01 11.16 13.42
C ARG A 433 23.25 12.06 13.52
N LYS A 434 23.59 12.77 12.45
CA LYS A 434 24.74 13.70 12.44
C LYS A 434 24.49 14.96 13.27
N LYS A 435 23.20 15.36 13.41
CA LYS A 435 22.83 16.52 14.22
C LYS A 435 22.84 16.20 15.72
N ASP A 436 22.46 14.97 16.08
CA ASP A 436 22.43 14.52 17.48
C ASP A 436 23.85 14.20 18.01
N GLU A 437 24.85 13.96 17.11
CA GLU A 437 26.27 13.79 17.49
C GLU A 437 27.01 15.12 17.62
N GLU A 438 26.47 16.26 17.13
CA GLU A 438 27.05 17.60 17.28
C GLU A 438 26.50 18.38 18.50
N GLU A 439 25.40 17.88 19.14
CA GLU A 439 24.81 18.51 20.35
C GLU A 439 25.07 17.72 21.67
N ALA A 440 25.82 16.61 21.62
CA ALA A 440 26.29 15.86 22.79
C ALA A 440 27.80 16.06 22.98
#